data_0e906c9f7e264ff6e6ac908dff62cc6e
#
_entry.id   0e906c9f7e264ff6e6ac908dff62cc6e
#
_cell.length_a   1.000
_cell.length_b   1.000
_cell.length_c   1.000
_cell.angle_alpha   90.00
_cell.angle_beta   90.00
_cell.angle_gamma   90.00
#
_symmetry.space_group_name_H-M   'P 1'
#
loop_
_entity.id
_entity.type
_entity.pdbx_description
1 polymer ?
#
loop_
_entity_poly.entity_id
_entity_poly.type
_entity_poly.pdbx_seq_one_letter_code
_entity_poly.pdbx_strand_id
1 'polypeptide(L)'
;MRVRLERTGGFANIRRTFTADAATLAPERAEELRRLVDAADLDRVASRPSAPPRGADRFVYTVTVEQEGTERAVTVGEDAAPAALQQLIDWVQRLAEG
;
A
#
# COMPACT_ATOMS: atom_id res chain seq x y z
N MET A 1 3.97 -11.72 7.75
CA MET A 1 3.65 -10.74 6.70
C MET A 1 3.79 -9.34 7.25
N ARG A 2 4.52 -8.51 6.55
CA ARG A 2 4.67 -7.09 6.88
C ARG A 2 4.35 -6.26 5.66
N VAL A 3 3.54 -5.23 5.83
CA VAL A 3 3.20 -4.29 4.77
C VAL A 3 3.73 -2.92 5.15
N ARG A 4 4.52 -2.33 4.27
CA ARG A 4 5.00 -0.96 4.43
C ARG A 4 4.39 -0.11 3.31
N LEU A 5 3.76 0.97 3.70
CA LEU A 5 3.18 1.94 2.79
C LEU A 5 3.95 3.24 2.90
N GLU A 6 4.46 3.72 1.79
CA GLU A 6 5.11 5.01 1.72
C GLU A 6 4.27 5.93 0.84
N ARG A 7 3.88 7.07 1.39
CA ARG A 7 3.10 8.08 0.66
C ARG A 7 3.97 9.32 0.48
N THR A 8 4.14 9.72 -0.77
CA THR A 8 4.91 10.92 -1.12
C THR A 8 4.04 11.84 -1.96
N GLY A 9 4.39 13.12 -1.97
CA GLY A 9 3.71 14.12 -2.78
C GLY A 9 2.77 14.98 -1.97
N GLY A 10 1.70 15.44 -2.63
CA GLY A 10 0.83 16.44 -2.08
C GLY A 10 1.43 17.82 -2.18
N PHE A 11 0.74 18.82 -1.63
CA PHE A 11 1.13 20.23 -1.75
C PHE A 11 2.52 20.51 -1.20
N ALA A 12 2.88 19.89 -0.06
CA ALA A 12 4.16 20.13 0.60
C ALA A 12 5.24 19.09 0.24
N ASN A 13 4.92 18.14 -0.63
CA ASN A 13 5.80 17.05 -1.04
C ASN A 13 6.40 16.30 0.18
N ILE A 14 5.54 16.00 1.14
CA ILE A 14 5.92 15.34 2.38
C ILE A 14 5.87 13.82 2.20
N ARG A 15 6.88 13.12 2.73
CA ARG A 15 6.90 11.66 2.76
C ARG A 15 6.37 11.17 4.11
N ARG A 16 5.44 10.22 4.06
CA ARG A 16 4.94 9.53 5.26
C ARG A 16 5.04 8.02 5.06
N THR A 17 5.42 7.33 6.12
CA THR A 17 5.55 5.88 6.10
C THR A 17 4.61 5.26 7.12
N PHE A 18 3.88 4.23 6.70
CA PHE A 18 2.96 3.48 7.55
C PHE A 18 3.36 2.01 7.48
N THR A 19 3.30 1.30 8.58
CA THR A 19 3.66 -0.12 8.64
C THR A 19 2.56 -0.91 9.33
N ALA A 20 2.23 -2.06 8.78
CA ALA A 20 1.32 -3.03 9.38
C ALA A 20 2.02 -4.40 9.38
N ASP A 21 2.18 -4.99 10.58
CA ASP A 21 2.86 -6.28 10.74
C ASP A 21 1.87 -7.28 11.33
N ALA A 22 1.55 -8.32 10.55
CA ALA A 22 0.60 -9.34 10.95
C ALA A 22 1.03 -10.06 12.25
N ALA A 23 2.33 -10.12 12.52
CA ALA A 23 2.84 -10.76 13.73
C ALA A 23 2.51 -9.98 15.01
N THR A 24 2.28 -8.67 14.91
CA THR A 24 1.98 -7.81 16.06
C THR A 24 0.52 -7.39 16.13
N LEU A 25 -0.27 -7.70 15.11
CA LEU A 25 -1.69 -7.37 15.08
C LEU A 25 -2.52 -8.42 15.78
N ALA A 26 -3.71 -8.01 16.26
CA ALA A 26 -4.71 -8.98 16.75
C ALA A 26 -5.06 -9.96 15.61
N PRO A 27 -5.43 -11.21 15.94
CA PRO A 27 -5.68 -12.23 14.90
C PRO A 27 -6.68 -11.82 13.84
N GLU A 28 -7.76 -11.12 14.21
CA GLU A 28 -8.77 -10.65 13.25
C GLU A 28 -8.19 -9.62 12.29
N ARG A 29 -7.35 -8.74 12.79
CA ARG A 29 -6.70 -7.72 11.98
C ARG A 29 -5.65 -8.31 11.06
N ALA A 30 -4.89 -9.28 11.56
CA ALA A 30 -3.89 -9.97 10.75
C ALA A 30 -4.54 -10.71 9.58
N GLU A 31 -5.68 -11.37 9.82
CA GLU A 31 -6.42 -12.06 8.78
C GLU A 31 -6.99 -11.08 7.76
N GLU A 32 -7.53 -9.96 8.21
CA GLU A 32 -8.04 -8.90 7.33
C GLU A 32 -6.93 -8.36 6.42
N LEU A 33 -5.74 -8.12 6.99
CA LEU A 33 -4.58 -7.69 6.21
C LEU A 33 -4.22 -8.70 5.12
N ARG A 34 -4.19 -9.98 5.46
CA ARG A 34 -3.88 -11.03 4.47
C ARG A 34 -4.88 -11.04 3.33
N ARG A 35 -6.17 -10.91 3.64
CA ARG A 35 -7.22 -10.86 2.61
C ARG A 35 -7.06 -9.65 1.70
N LEU A 36 -6.73 -8.50 2.26
CA LEU A 36 -6.53 -7.29 1.47
C LEU A 36 -5.32 -7.41 0.55
N VAL A 37 -4.23 -7.99 1.05
CA VAL A 37 -3.02 -8.20 0.25
C VAL A 37 -3.30 -9.18 -0.90
N ASP A 38 -4.00 -10.28 -0.60
CA ASP A 38 -4.35 -11.26 -1.64
C ASP A 38 -5.24 -10.63 -2.72
N ALA A 39 -6.24 -9.86 -2.31
CA ALA A 39 -7.15 -9.21 -3.25
C ALA A 39 -6.45 -8.15 -4.09
N ALA A 40 -5.47 -7.46 -3.52
CA ALA A 40 -4.72 -6.41 -4.24
C ALA A 40 -3.87 -6.98 -5.37
N ASP A 41 -3.43 -8.24 -5.25
CA ASP A 41 -2.68 -8.96 -6.29
C ASP A 41 -1.53 -8.11 -6.84
N LEU A 42 -0.51 -7.89 -6.01
CA LEU A 42 0.59 -6.99 -6.34
C LEU A 42 1.37 -7.40 -7.58
N ASP A 43 1.49 -8.71 -7.84
CA ASP A 43 2.18 -9.19 -9.03
C ASP A 43 1.48 -8.70 -10.30
N ARG A 44 0.16 -8.71 -10.29
CA ARG A 44 -0.64 -8.24 -11.41
C ARG A 44 -0.52 -6.73 -11.59
N VAL A 45 -0.54 -5.99 -10.51
CA VAL A 45 -0.35 -4.53 -10.54
C VAL A 45 1.03 -4.19 -11.07
N ALA A 46 2.06 -4.88 -10.58
CA ALA A 46 3.44 -4.64 -11.00
C ALA A 46 3.67 -4.91 -12.50
N SER A 47 2.89 -5.81 -13.10
CA SER A 47 3.03 -6.14 -14.52
C SER A 47 2.32 -5.14 -15.45
N ARG A 48 1.54 -4.20 -14.89
CA ARG A 48 0.85 -3.19 -15.69
C ARG A 48 1.74 -1.97 -15.90
N PRO A 49 1.75 -1.40 -17.11
CA PRO A 49 2.40 -0.10 -17.30
C PRO A 49 1.67 0.94 -16.46
N SER A 50 2.40 1.65 -15.63
CA SER A 50 1.82 2.74 -14.84
C SER A 50 2.18 4.07 -15.47
N ALA A 51 1.16 4.92 -15.68
CA ALA A 51 1.40 6.29 -16.11
C ALA A 51 2.01 7.08 -14.95
N PRO A 52 2.97 7.98 -15.23
CA PRO A 52 3.49 8.85 -14.18
C PRO A 52 2.38 9.73 -13.61
N PRO A 53 2.41 10.01 -12.29
CA PRO A 53 1.41 10.88 -11.67
C PRO A 53 1.42 12.26 -12.30
N ARG A 54 0.25 12.81 -12.50
CA ARG A 54 0.10 14.18 -13.04
C ARG A 54 -0.32 15.11 -11.91
N GLY A 55 0.34 16.26 -11.85
CA GLY A 55 0.02 17.27 -10.86
C GLY A 55 0.87 17.17 -9.61
N ALA A 56 1.27 18.32 -9.09
CA ALA A 56 2.16 18.41 -7.94
C ALA A 56 1.44 18.12 -6.61
N ASP A 57 0.11 18.17 -6.60
CA ASP A 57 -0.71 17.97 -5.40
C ASP A 57 -1.26 16.54 -5.29
N ARG A 58 -0.80 15.63 -6.14
CA ARG A 58 -1.22 14.23 -6.09
C ARG A 58 -0.25 13.38 -5.30
N PHE A 59 -0.81 12.40 -4.60
CA PHE A 59 0.01 11.46 -3.85
C PHE A 59 0.47 10.30 -4.72
N VAL A 60 1.66 9.80 -4.40
CA VAL A 60 2.21 8.56 -4.96
C VAL A 60 2.40 7.58 -3.81
N TYR A 61 1.91 6.37 -3.98
CA TYR A 61 2.01 5.33 -2.98
C TYR A 61 2.99 4.25 -3.44
N THR A 62 3.91 3.87 -2.54
CA THR A 62 4.74 2.69 -2.73
C THR A 62 4.33 1.69 -1.66
N VAL A 63 3.83 0.55 -2.10
CA VAL A 63 3.37 -0.52 -1.21
C VAL A 63 4.37 -1.65 -1.29
N THR A 64 4.98 -2.01 -0.16
CA THR A 64 5.93 -3.10 -0.07
C THR A 64 5.35 -4.17 0.84
N VAL A 65 5.26 -5.40 0.35
CA VAL A 65 4.79 -6.55 1.12
C VAL A 65 5.93 -7.54 1.27
N GLU A 66 6.27 -7.85 2.52
CA GLU A 66 7.26 -8.85 2.86
C GLU A 66 6.54 -10.06 3.46
N GLN A 67 6.71 -11.22 2.84
CA GLN A 67 6.05 -12.45 3.23
C GLN A 67 6.96 -13.64 2.95
N GLU A 68 7.23 -14.43 3.99
CA GLU A 68 8.02 -15.66 3.88
C GLU A 68 9.37 -15.46 3.16
N GLY A 69 10.05 -14.38 3.48
CA GLY A 69 11.34 -14.08 2.88
C GLY A 69 11.28 -13.48 1.48
N THR A 70 10.08 -13.27 0.94
CA THR A 70 9.89 -12.65 -0.36
C THR A 70 9.35 -11.24 -0.17
N GLU A 71 9.94 -10.30 -0.88
CA GLU A 71 9.52 -8.90 -0.85
C GLU A 71 8.98 -8.49 -2.22
N ARG A 72 7.82 -7.84 -2.23
CA ARG A 72 7.19 -7.32 -3.43
C ARG A 72 6.85 -5.86 -3.21
N ALA A 73 7.14 -5.02 -4.19
CA ALA A 73 6.84 -3.60 -4.10
C ALA A 73 6.19 -3.11 -5.38
N VAL A 74 5.19 -2.25 -5.23
CA VAL A 74 4.55 -1.56 -6.36
C VAL A 74 4.43 -0.08 -6.04
N THR A 75 4.55 0.75 -7.06
CA THR A 75 4.38 2.20 -6.95
C THR A 75 3.24 2.63 -7.86
N VAL A 76 2.26 3.33 -7.31
CA VAL A 76 1.09 3.80 -8.05
C VAL A 76 0.75 5.23 -7.65
N GLY A 77 0.22 6.00 -8.60
CA GLY A 77 -0.41 7.28 -8.29
C GLY A 77 -1.77 7.05 -7.63
N GLU A 78 -2.22 8.02 -6.84
CA GLU A 78 -3.48 7.88 -6.09
C GLU A 78 -4.71 7.67 -6.98
N ASP A 79 -4.67 8.18 -8.20
CA ASP A 79 -5.76 8.06 -9.17
C ASP A 79 -5.60 6.85 -10.10
N ALA A 80 -4.52 6.10 -9.98
CA ALA A 80 -4.23 4.94 -10.82
C ALA A 80 -4.29 3.61 -10.08
N ALA A 81 -4.48 3.63 -8.76
CA ALA A 81 -4.52 2.41 -7.98
C ALA A 81 -5.82 1.62 -8.26
N PRO A 82 -5.73 0.33 -8.57
CA PRO A 82 -6.93 -0.51 -8.66
C PRO A 82 -7.70 -0.50 -7.34
N ALA A 83 -9.02 -0.73 -7.42
CA ALA A 83 -9.89 -0.63 -6.25
C ALA A 83 -9.42 -1.49 -5.07
N ALA A 84 -8.99 -2.72 -5.32
CA ALA A 84 -8.53 -3.61 -4.26
C ALA A 84 -7.25 -3.10 -3.61
N LEU A 85 -6.34 -2.54 -4.39
CA LEU A 85 -5.11 -1.95 -3.87
C LEU A 85 -5.43 -0.68 -3.07
N GLN A 86 -6.37 0.13 -3.54
CA GLN A 86 -6.81 1.32 -2.81
C GLN A 86 -7.38 0.95 -1.44
N GLN A 87 -8.14 -0.13 -1.36
CA GLN A 87 -8.66 -0.63 -0.08
C GLN A 87 -7.53 -1.00 0.89
N LEU A 88 -6.50 -1.65 0.41
CA LEU A 88 -5.33 -1.99 1.21
C LEU A 88 -4.62 -0.72 1.70
N ILE A 89 -4.41 0.24 0.82
CA ILE A 89 -3.77 1.51 1.15
C ILE A 89 -4.56 2.24 2.24
N ASP A 90 -5.86 2.36 2.07
CA ASP A 90 -6.74 3.04 3.04
C ASP A 90 -6.73 2.33 4.40
N TRP A 91 -6.75 1.01 4.38
CA TRP A 91 -6.76 0.21 5.60
C TRP A 91 -5.49 0.42 6.43
N VAL A 92 -4.33 0.41 5.76
CA VAL A 92 -3.04 0.61 6.44
C VAL A 92 -2.96 2.01 7.04
N GLN A 93 -3.44 3.02 6.31
CA GLN A 93 -3.45 4.39 6.81
C GLN A 93 -4.37 4.54 8.03
N ARG A 94 -5.56 3.95 7.99
CA ARG A 94 -6.50 3.99 9.12
C ARG A 94 -5.97 3.26 10.34
N LEU A 95 -5.28 2.15 10.14
CA LEU A 95 -4.66 1.41 11.22
C LEU A 95 -3.64 2.28 11.98
N ALA A 96 -2.85 3.04 11.25
CA ALA A 96 -1.84 3.91 11.84
C ALA A 96 -2.46 5.10 12.59
N GLU A 97 -3.65 5.55 12.19
CA GLU A 97 -4.35 6.66 12.82
C GLU A 97 -5.15 6.23 14.06
N GLY A 98 -5.50 5.00 14.12
CA GLY A 98 -6.36 4.48 15.15
C GLY A 98 -5.72 3.59 16.15
#